data_726782b617807644df048c7bec890d16
#
_entry.id   726782b617807644df048c7bec890d16
#
_cell.length_a   1.000
_cell.length_b   1.000
_cell.length_c   1.000
_cell.angle_alpha   90.00
_cell.angle_beta   90.00
_cell.angle_gamma   90.00
#
_symmetry.space_group_name_H-M   'P 1'
#
loop_
_entity.id
_entity.type
_entity.pdbx_description
1 polymer ?
#
loop_
_entity_poly.entity_id
_entity_poly.type
_entity_poly.pdbx_seq_one_letter_code
_entity_poly.pdbx_strand_id
1 'polypeptide(L)'
;GDINIESNSSLNSFSLPNYKKGEFTIGNNSSLTSVALPSYYSGLPTSTTYAQTITNNPLLTTIVLTSFNLGNITIKNNNLLATFNLPSFNNGSILLFSNTNLVNTSFPNFTDGVFELRDCNSIQQVNFPNLTTGRLQILYNSSLNSVTFPNLTNLKFGDNIGFYNNNLSSSMVNSILNKMLTVLPASGKNIRLDGQKPVAPPTGQGIIDKQTLISNGNNVQTD
;
A
#
# COMPACT_ATOMS: atom_id res chain seq x y z
N GLY A 1 -22.22 8.44 13.42
CA GLY A 1 -22.86 8.47 12.09
C GLY A 1 -21.83 8.56 10.99
N ASP A 2 -22.23 8.30 9.76
CA ASP A 2 -21.35 8.28 8.62
C ASP A 2 -21.26 9.67 7.98
N ILE A 3 -20.19 9.89 7.22
CA ILE A 3 -19.92 11.13 6.50
C ILE A 3 -19.92 10.83 5.00
N ASN A 4 -20.72 11.59 4.26
CA ASN A 4 -20.68 11.60 2.80
C ASN A 4 -20.50 13.02 2.30
N ILE A 5 -19.35 13.31 1.67
CA ILE A 5 -18.97 14.61 1.11
C ILE A 5 -18.60 14.39 -0.36
N GLU A 6 -19.59 14.51 -1.24
CA GLU A 6 -19.39 14.22 -2.65
C GLU A 6 -19.90 15.35 -3.55
N SER A 7 -19.19 15.53 -4.67
CA SER A 7 -19.61 16.43 -5.77
C SER A 7 -19.79 17.91 -5.38
N ASN A 8 -18.97 18.39 -4.43
CA ASN A 8 -18.99 19.80 -4.00
C ASN A 8 -17.90 20.58 -4.74
N SER A 9 -18.27 21.30 -5.78
CA SER A 9 -17.30 22.02 -6.63
C SER A 9 -16.65 23.23 -5.95
N SER A 10 -17.24 23.76 -4.87
CA SER A 10 -16.74 24.96 -4.16
C SER A 10 -16.14 24.65 -2.78
N LEU A 11 -16.15 23.40 -2.33
CA LEU A 11 -15.59 23.02 -1.03
C LEU A 11 -14.07 23.00 -1.10
N ASN A 12 -13.42 23.93 -0.38
CA ASN A 12 -11.95 24.03 -0.39
C ASN A 12 -11.26 23.20 0.69
N SER A 13 -11.90 23.04 1.84
CA SER A 13 -11.35 22.26 2.95
C SER A 13 -12.46 21.60 3.76
N PHE A 14 -12.13 20.44 4.35
CA PHE A 14 -13.05 19.72 5.23
C PHE A 14 -12.33 19.26 6.49
N SER A 15 -12.86 19.63 7.67
CA SER A 15 -12.27 19.26 8.95
C SER A 15 -13.34 18.94 9.99
N LEU A 16 -13.20 17.77 10.64
CA LEU A 16 -14.00 17.36 11.80
C LEU A 16 -13.06 16.83 12.89
N PRO A 17 -12.51 17.72 13.75
CA PRO A 17 -11.48 17.36 14.72
C PRO A 17 -11.93 16.37 15.78
N ASN A 18 -13.24 16.31 16.07
CA ASN A 18 -13.81 15.43 17.08
C ASN A 18 -14.51 14.18 16.50
N TYR A 19 -14.46 13.97 15.17
CA TYR A 19 -15.03 12.78 14.57
C TYR A 19 -14.19 11.56 14.89
N LYS A 20 -14.81 10.56 15.49
CA LYS A 20 -14.09 9.41 16.05
C LYS A 20 -14.31 8.10 15.31
N LYS A 21 -15.55 7.83 14.85
CA LYS A 21 -15.91 6.57 14.21
C LYS A 21 -17.13 6.71 13.31
N GLY A 22 -17.28 5.80 12.38
CA GLY A 22 -18.28 5.74 11.32
C GLY A 22 -17.59 5.55 9.98
N GLU A 23 -18.33 5.42 8.92
CA GLU A 23 -17.79 5.42 7.57
C GLU A 23 -17.60 6.84 7.05
N PHE A 24 -16.66 7.04 6.17
CA PHE A 24 -16.61 8.28 5.41
C PHE A 24 -16.33 8.04 3.93
N THR A 25 -17.03 8.78 3.10
CA THR A 25 -16.81 8.91 1.66
C THR A 25 -16.59 10.36 1.33
N ILE A 26 -15.42 10.69 0.78
CA ILE A 26 -15.06 12.05 0.36
C ILE A 26 -14.63 11.98 -1.10
N GLY A 27 -15.51 12.39 -2.02
CA GLY A 27 -15.28 12.14 -3.43
C GLY A 27 -15.76 13.25 -4.37
N ASN A 28 -15.10 13.34 -5.54
CA ASN A 28 -15.52 14.22 -6.62
C ASN A 28 -15.62 15.71 -6.24
N ASN A 29 -14.80 16.18 -5.29
CA ASN A 29 -14.78 17.57 -4.85
C ASN A 29 -13.65 18.32 -5.57
N SER A 30 -13.98 19.02 -6.65
CA SER A 30 -12.99 19.57 -7.59
C SER A 30 -12.11 20.69 -7.02
N SER A 31 -12.54 21.39 -5.97
CA SER A 31 -11.77 22.45 -5.30
C SER A 31 -11.16 22.02 -3.95
N LEU A 32 -11.36 20.78 -3.50
CA LEU A 32 -10.94 20.34 -2.18
C LEU A 32 -9.41 20.17 -2.12
N THR A 33 -8.78 20.94 -1.23
CA THR A 33 -7.32 20.92 -1.03
C THR A 33 -6.89 20.17 0.23
N SER A 34 -7.77 20.06 1.24
CA SER A 34 -7.42 19.40 2.50
C SER A 34 -8.59 18.67 3.16
N VAL A 35 -8.28 17.53 3.77
CA VAL A 35 -9.16 16.72 4.62
C VAL A 35 -8.48 16.48 5.95
N ALA A 36 -9.15 16.80 7.08
CA ALA A 36 -8.61 16.58 8.41
C ALA A 36 -9.62 15.92 9.36
N LEU A 37 -9.35 14.68 9.72
CA LEU A 37 -10.09 13.89 10.70
C LEU A 37 -9.10 13.32 11.75
N PRO A 38 -8.41 14.19 12.54
CA PRO A 38 -7.29 13.79 13.37
C PRO A 38 -7.64 12.83 14.50
N SER A 39 -8.88 12.89 15.01
CA SER A 39 -9.36 12.01 16.08
C SER A 39 -10.05 10.75 15.55
N TYR A 40 -10.14 10.58 14.23
CA TYR A 40 -10.80 9.43 13.65
C TYR A 40 -9.98 8.16 13.93
N TYR A 41 -10.64 7.19 14.55
CA TYR A 41 -10.13 5.84 14.66
C TYR A 41 -11.26 4.87 14.27
N SER A 42 -10.93 3.82 13.54
CA SER A 42 -11.87 2.75 13.25
C SER A 42 -11.78 1.72 14.37
N GLY A 43 -12.83 1.52 15.12
CA GLY A 43 -12.86 0.59 16.24
C GLY A 43 -13.35 -0.82 15.92
N LEU A 44 -13.50 -1.19 14.64
CA LEU A 44 -14.07 -2.48 14.24
C LEU A 44 -13.10 -3.26 13.33
N PRO A 45 -12.32 -4.20 13.89
CA PRO A 45 -11.34 -4.98 13.13
C PRO A 45 -11.97 -6.05 12.21
N THR A 46 -13.28 -6.25 12.21
CA THR A 46 -13.92 -7.43 11.59
C THR A 46 -14.88 -7.14 10.45
N SER A 47 -15.16 -5.89 10.11
CA SER A 47 -16.10 -5.60 9.03
C SER A 47 -15.37 -5.34 7.71
N THR A 48 -15.54 -6.23 6.76
CA THR A 48 -15.16 -6.03 5.36
C THR A 48 -16.02 -4.98 4.65
N THR A 49 -17.04 -4.46 5.33
CA THR A 49 -18.05 -3.53 4.79
C THR A 49 -17.72 -2.06 5.02
N TYR A 50 -16.84 -1.73 5.96
CA TYR A 50 -16.52 -0.33 6.30
C TYR A 50 -15.25 0.12 5.59
N ALA A 51 -15.39 0.61 4.36
CA ALA A 51 -14.29 1.17 3.60
C ALA A 51 -14.31 2.71 3.72
N GLN A 52 -13.23 3.27 4.23
CA GLN A 52 -12.99 4.71 4.20
C GLN A 52 -12.52 5.08 2.80
N THR A 53 -13.14 6.06 2.15
CA THR A 53 -12.76 6.43 0.80
C THR A 53 -12.50 7.93 0.65
N ILE A 54 -11.37 8.28 0.00
CA ILE A 54 -11.07 9.63 -0.46
C ILE A 54 -10.67 9.52 -1.93
N THR A 55 -11.57 9.92 -2.82
CA THR A 55 -11.41 9.63 -4.25
C THR A 55 -11.74 10.82 -5.15
N ASN A 56 -11.00 10.95 -6.26
CA ASN A 56 -11.31 11.95 -7.31
C ASN A 56 -11.35 13.40 -6.79
N ASN A 57 -10.45 13.80 -5.91
CA ASN A 57 -10.29 15.17 -5.47
C ASN A 57 -8.98 15.72 -6.08
N PRO A 58 -9.02 16.29 -7.29
CA PRO A 58 -7.81 16.55 -8.09
C PRO A 58 -6.86 17.59 -7.47
N LEU A 59 -7.35 18.48 -6.62
CA LEU A 59 -6.55 19.51 -5.95
C LEU A 59 -6.15 19.12 -4.52
N LEU A 60 -6.49 17.90 -4.05
CA LEU A 60 -6.20 17.47 -2.69
C LEU A 60 -4.70 17.26 -2.49
N THR A 61 -4.13 18.02 -1.55
CA THR A 61 -2.71 17.95 -1.19
C THR A 61 -2.48 17.39 0.21
N THR A 62 -3.49 17.47 1.09
CA THR A 62 -3.33 17.15 2.51
C THR A 62 -4.45 16.25 3.02
N ILE A 63 -4.07 15.15 3.65
CA ILE A 63 -4.96 14.24 4.39
C ILE A 63 -4.36 14.06 5.79
N VAL A 64 -5.16 14.34 6.84
CA VAL A 64 -4.77 14.17 8.24
C VAL A 64 -5.67 13.14 8.90
N LEU A 65 -5.11 11.95 9.19
CA LEU A 65 -5.75 10.80 9.83
C LEU A 65 -4.83 10.25 10.93
N THR A 66 -4.41 11.11 11.86
CA THR A 66 -3.34 10.77 12.82
C THR A 66 -3.70 9.65 13.79
N SER A 67 -4.97 9.52 14.16
CA SER A 67 -5.44 8.49 15.10
C SER A 67 -6.00 7.24 14.41
N PHE A 68 -6.08 7.21 13.07
CA PHE A 68 -6.62 6.05 12.35
C PHE A 68 -5.71 4.83 12.55
N ASN A 69 -6.23 3.80 13.23
CA ASN A 69 -5.43 2.67 13.66
C ASN A 69 -5.88 1.31 13.10
N LEU A 70 -7.16 1.16 12.76
CA LEU A 70 -7.73 -0.12 12.30
C LEU A 70 -8.75 0.10 11.18
N GLY A 71 -8.82 -0.80 10.20
CA GLY A 71 -9.86 -0.84 9.18
C GLY A 71 -9.33 -0.74 7.76
N ASN A 72 -10.20 -0.38 6.83
CA ASN A 72 -9.86 -0.32 5.41
C ASN A 72 -9.93 1.11 4.91
N ILE A 73 -8.93 1.54 4.13
CA ILE A 73 -8.90 2.86 3.53
C ILE A 73 -8.49 2.78 2.06
N THR A 74 -9.21 3.50 1.21
CA THR A 74 -8.90 3.66 -0.22
C THR A 74 -8.68 5.14 -0.55
N ILE A 75 -7.50 5.45 -1.06
CA ILE A 75 -7.12 6.77 -1.57
C ILE A 75 -6.87 6.63 -3.07
N LYS A 76 -7.71 7.29 -3.89
CA LYS A 76 -7.65 7.07 -5.34
C LYS A 76 -7.84 8.38 -6.12
N ASN A 77 -7.05 8.55 -7.19
CA ASN A 77 -7.18 9.69 -8.13
C ASN A 77 -7.09 11.07 -7.46
N ASN A 78 -6.24 11.22 -6.44
CA ASN A 78 -5.93 12.51 -5.83
C ASN A 78 -4.54 12.94 -6.31
N ASN A 79 -4.49 13.50 -7.52
CA ASN A 79 -3.25 13.62 -8.30
C ASN A 79 -2.24 14.64 -7.73
N LEU A 80 -2.65 15.57 -6.88
CA LEU A 80 -1.71 16.50 -6.21
C LEU A 80 -1.26 16.02 -4.81
N LEU A 81 -1.76 14.86 -4.35
CA LEU A 81 -1.35 14.31 -3.06
C LEU A 81 0.10 13.80 -3.14
N ALA A 82 1.03 14.53 -2.51
CA ALA A 82 2.45 14.19 -2.53
C ALA A 82 2.87 13.28 -1.37
N THR A 83 2.13 13.32 -0.24
CA THR A 83 2.44 12.50 0.95
C THR A 83 1.16 11.90 1.53
N PHE A 84 1.26 10.64 1.96
CA PHE A 84 0.18 9.98 2.70
C PHE A 84 0.75 9.16 3.86
N ASN A 85 0.40 9.54 5.09
CA ASN A 85 0.93 8.95 6.30
C ASN A 85 -0.18 8.52 7.25
N LEU A 86 -0.05 7.32 7.81
CA LEU A 86 -0.93 6.80 8.85
C LEU A 86 -0.09 6.37 10.06
N PRO A 87 0.30 7.32 10.94
CA PRO A 87 1.24 7.06 12.01
C PRO A 87 0.76 6.08 13.07
N SER A 88 -0.55 5.96 13.25
CA SER A 88 -1.15 5.04 14.23
C SER A 88 -1.68 3.74 13.63
N PHE A 89 -1.67 3.59 12.29
CA PHE A 89 -2.31 2.45 11.64
C PHE A 89 -1.58 1.14 11.92
N ASN A 90 -2.31 0.18 12.46
CA ASN A 90 -1.77 -1.10 12.89
C ASN A 90 -2.25 -2.28 12.04
N ASN A 91 -3.55 -2.33 11.73
CA ASN A 91 -4.15 -3.50 11.08
C ASN A 91 -5.28 -3.11 10.11
N GLY A 92 -5.36 -3.79 8.97
CA GLY A 92 -6.42 -3.62 7.99
C GLY A 92 -5.89 -3.52 6.56
N SER A 93 -6.57 -2.74 5.71
CA SER A 93 -6.20 -2.60 4.31
C SER A 93 -5.91 -1.15 3.94
N ILE A 94 -4.81 -0.92 3.27
CA ILE A 94 -4.42 0.37 2.69
C ILE A 94 -4.35 0.20 1.18
N LEU A 95 -5.22 0.89 0.44
CA LEU A 95 -5.32 0.82 -1.01
C LEU A 95 -5.04 2.21 -1.61
N LEU A 96 -3.93 2.35 -2.32
CA LEU A 96 -3.47 3.60 -2.92
C LEU A 96 -3.43 3.44 -4.44
N PHE A 97 -4.35 4.09 -5.17
CA PHE A 97 -4.48 3.92 -6.61
C PHE A 97 -4.42 5.24 -7.35
N SER A 98 -3.60 5.32 -8.38
CA SER A 98 -3.56 6.45 -9.32
C SER A 98 -3.37 7.82 -8.64
N ASN A 99 -2.61 7.89 -7.56
CA ASN A 99 -2.17 9.13 -6.94
C ASN A 99 -0.80 9.50 -7.54
N THR A 100 -0.80 10.09 -8.72
CA THR A 100 0.37 10.16 -9.61
C THR A 100 1.54 10.96 -9.05
N ASN A 101 1.29 11.95 -8.18
CA ASN A 101 2.34 12.75 -7.53
C ASN A 101 2.73 12.23 -6.13
N LEU A 102 2.22 11.08 -5.72
CA LEU A 102 2.58 10.51 -4.42
C LEU A 102 4.06 10.12 -4.39
N VAL A 103 4.84 10.77 -3.55
CA VAL A 103 6.29 10.58 -3.41
C VAL A 103 6.62 9.82 -2.13
N ASN A 104 5.92 10.12 -1.04
CA ASN A 104 6.21 9.59 0.28
C ASN A 104 5.00 8.95 0.93
N THR A 105 5.24 7.79 1.56
CA THR A 105 4.28 7.13 2.44
C THR A 105 4.97 6.68 3.72
N SER A 106 4.24 6.70 4.86
CA SER A 106 4.77 6.22 6.13
C SER A 106 3.71 5.50 6.95
N PHE A 107 4.01 4.25 7.32
CA PHE A 107 3.12 3.35 8.08
C PHE A 107 3.94 2.66 9.20
N PRO A 108 4.49 3.43 10.17
CA PRO A 108 5.47 2.91 11.12
C PRO A 108 4.91 1.84 12.07
N ASN A 109 3.61 1.86 12.33
CA ASN A 109 2.95 0.92 13.22
C ASN A 109 2.17 -0.20 12.52
N PHE A 110 2.23 -0.28 11.17
CA PHE A 110 1.53 -1.30 10.40
C PHE A 110 2.18 -2.67 10.59
N THR A 111 1.47 -3.58 11.26
CA THR A 111 1.99 -4.91 11.63
C THR A 111 1.30 -6.05 10.90
N ASP A 112 0.04 -5.87 10.49
CA ASP A 112 -0.77 -6.93 9.89
C ASP A 112 -1.80 -6.37 8.91
N GLY A 113 -1.87 -6.93 7.69
CA GLY A 113 -2.95 -6.59 6.77
C GLY A 113 -2.59 -6.61 5.29
N VAL A 114 -3.34 -5.84 4.51
CA VAL A 114 -3.18 -5.73 3.05
C VAL A 114 -2.67 -4.35 2.69
N PHE A 115 -1.66 -4.30 1.84
CA PHE A 115 -1.21 -3.07 1.20
C PHE A 115 -1.24 -3.25 -0.32
N GLU A 116 -1.96 -2.37 -1.00
CA GLU A 116 -1.93 -2.28 -2.45
C GLU A 116 -1.56 -0.87 -2.90
N LEU A 117 -0.61 -0.78 -3.82
CA LEU A 117 -0.17 0.46 -4.44
C LEU A 117 -0.12 0.27 -5.95
N ARG A 118 -0.88 1.07 -6.71
CA ARG A 118 -0.91 0.96 -8.17
C ARG A 118 -0.93 2.33 -8.83
N ASP A 119 -0.19 2.44 -9.94
CA ASP A 119 -0.19 3.64 -10.79
C ASP A 119 0.18 4.94 -10.04
N CYS A 120 1.03 4.83 -9.00
CA CYS A 120 1.59 5.94 -8.25
C CYS A 120 3.03 6.20 -8.73
N ASN A 121 3.14 6.81 -9.90
CA ASN A 121 4.38 6.82 -10.69
C ASN A 121 5.52 7.68 -10.14
N SER A 122 5.27 8.53 -9.15
CA SER A 122 6.31 9.38 -8.52
C SER A 122 6.96 8.74 -7.29
N ILE A 123 6.38 7.65 -6.75
CA ILE A 123 6.92 7.00 -5.56
C ILE A 123 8.19 6.20 -5.92
N GLN A 124 9.26 6.41 -5.16
CA GLN A 124 10.53 5.72 -5.39
C GLN A 124 10.77 4.58 -4.42
N GLN A 125 10.22 4.68 -3.21
CA GLN A 125 10.43 3.67 -2.16
C GLN A 125 9.20 3.49 -1.28
N VAL A 126 9.00 2.25 -0.82
CA VAL A 126 7.99 1.92 0.20
C VAL A 126 8.63 1.05 1.27
N ASN A 127 8.42 1.40 2.54
CA ASN A 127 9.03 0.70 3.65
C ASN A 127 7.98 0.29 4.70
N PHE A 128 8.05 -0.97 5.12
CA PHE A 128 7.20 -1.56 6.15
C PHE A 128 8.04 -2.10 7.31
N PRO A 129 8.55 -1.22 8.20
CA PRO A 129 9.53 -1.60 9.21
C PRO A 129 9.01 -2.64 10.22
N ASN A 130 7.71 -2.63 10.49
CA ASN A 130 7.11 -3.46 11.53
C ASN A 130 6.07 -4.48 11.00
N LEU A 131 5.88 -4.58 9.69
CA LEU A 131 4.95 -5.56 9.11
C LEU A 131 5.46 -6.98 9.33
N THR A 132 4.68 -7.76 10.08
CA THR A 132 4.99 -9.18 10.37
C THR A 132 4.15 -10.16 9.58
N THR A 133 2.92 -9.75 9.25
CA THR A 133 1.98 -10.59 8.53
C THR A 133 1.21 -9.76 7.50
N GLY A 134 1.10 -10.23 6.25
CA GLY A 134 0.35 -9.44 5.30
C GLY A 134 0.39 -9.92 3.85
N ARG A 135 -0.32 -9.16 3.02
CA ARG A 135 -0.28 -9.23 1.56
C ARG A 135 0.22 -7.91 1.00
N LEU A 136 1.23 -7.95 0.16
CA LEU A 136 1.78 -6.79 -0.52
C LEU A 136 1.58 -6.90 -2.03
N GLN A 137 0.90 -5.91 -2.63
CA GLN A 137 0.70 -5.78 -4.06
C GLN A 137 1.09 -4.37 -4.49
N ILE A 138 2.27 -4.23 -5.08
CA ILE A 138 2.83 -2.94 -5.48
C ILE A 138 3.16 -3.00 -6.96
N LEU A 139 2.27 -2.44 -7.80
CA LEU A 139 2.18 -2.75 -9.21
C LEU A 139 2.14 -1.47 -10.05
N TYR A 140 2.80 -1.48 -11.22
CA TYR A 140 2.71 -0.38 -12.20
C TYR A 140 3.18 0.98 -11.66
N ASN A 141 4.24 1.00 -10.85
CA ASN A 141 4.83 2.24 -10.32
C ASN A 141 6.20 2.48 -10.95
N SER A 142 6.25 3.25 -12.02
CA SER A 142 7.40 3.36 -12.92
C SER A 142 8.67 3.95 -12.29
N SER A 143 8.57 4.62 -11.15
CA SER A 143 9.74 5.15 -10.41
C SER A 143 10.15 4.30 -9.22
N LEU A 144 9.35 3.28 -8.84
CA LEU A 144 9.59 2.49 -7.64
C LEU A 144 10.81 1.58 -7.80
N ASN A 145 11.86 1.88 -7.08
CA ASN A 145 13.13 1.15 -7.12
C ASN A 145 13.48 0.42 -5.81
N SER A 146 12.74 0.66 -4.74
CA SER A 146 12.98 0.02 -3.44
C SER A 146 11.70 -0.34 -2.69
N VAL A 147 11.63 -1.57 -2.19
CA VAL A 147 10.59 -2.05 -1.27
C VAL A 147 11.25 -2.82 -0.15
N THR A 148 10.96 -2.46 1.12
CA THR A 148 11.54 -3.15 2.27
C THR A 148 10.48 -3.60 3.28
N PHE A 149 10.59 -4.83 3.77
CA PHE A 149 9.70 -5.44 4.76
C PHE A 149 10.49 -6.45 5.64
N PRO A 150 11.48 -5.95 6.42
CA PRO A 150 12.46 -6.80 7.09
C PRO A 150 11.83 -7.79 8.07
N ASN A 151 10.74 -7.42 8.71
CA ASN A 151 10.09 -8.20 9.76
C ASN A 151 8.95 -9.11 9.26
N LEU A 152 8.66 -9.14 7.96
CA LEU A 152 7.60 -10.01 7.41
C LEU A 152 7.96 -11.48 7.63
N THR A 153 7.07 -12.23 8.29
CA THR A 153 7.23 -13.66 8.58
C THR A 153 6.12 -14.52 7.98
N ASN A 154 4.95 -13.93 7.71
CA ASN A 154 3.81 -14.67 7.19
C ASN A 154 3.11 -13.91 6.06
N LEU A 155 2.70 -14.63 5.01
CA LEU A 155 1.74 -14.11 4.04
C LEU A 155 0.31 -14.44 4.46
N LYS A 156 -0.63 -13.58 4.09
CA LYS A 156 -2.08 -13.75 4.28
C LYS A 156 -2.84 -13.58 2.95
N PHE A 157 -4.11 -14.00 2.94
CA PHE A 157 -5.05 -13.74 1.87
C PHE A 157 -4.59 -14.27 0.50
N GLY A 158 -4.33 -15.59 0.44
CA GLY A 158 -3.99 -16.27 -0.80
C GLY A 158 -2.51 -16.31 -1.12
N ASP A 159 -1.64 -16.07 -0.11
CA ASP A 159 -0.20 -16.27 -0.16
C ASP A 159 0.50 -15.57 -1.34
N ASN A 160 -0.01 -14.37 -1.69
CA ASN A 160 0.45 -13.61 -2.84
C ASN A 160 1.31 -12.42 -2.42
N ILE A 161 2.47 -12.28 -3.05
CA ILE A 161 3.28 -11.07 -3.03
C ILE A 161 3.60 -10.66 -4.47
N GLY A 162 3.32 -9.41 -4.82
CA GLY A 162 3.51 -8.92 -6.18
C GLY A 162 4.18 -7.56 -6.22
N PHE A 163 5.32 -7.49 -6.93
CA PHE A 163 6.04 -6.25 -7.18
C PHE A 163 6.38 -6.15 -8.68
N TYR A 164 5.40 -6.40 -9.55
CA TYR A 164 5.60 -6.44 -10.98
C TYR A 164 5.30 -5.10 -11.68
N ASN A 165 5.91 -4.89 -12.84
CA ASN A 165 5.81 -3.65 -13.63
C ASN A 165 6.23 -2.39 -12.84
N ASN A 166 7.37 -2.47 -12.14
CA ASN A 166 7.99 -1.36 -11.43
C ASN A 166 9.38 -1.06 -12.02
N ASN A 167 10.25 -0.39 -11.26
CA ASN A 167 11.62 -0.06 -11.60
C ASN A 167 12.63 -0.71 -10.63
N LEU A 168 12.34 -1.93 -10.16
CA LEU A 168 13.25 -2.64 -9.26
C LEU A 168 14.49 -3.10 -10.00
N SER A 169 15.65 -3.02 -9.35
CA SER A 169 16.90 -3.58 -9.87
C SER A 169 16.99 -5.09 -9.63
N SER A 170 17.87 -5.80 -10.37
CA SER A 170 18.19 -7.21 -10.11
C SER A 170 18.64 -7.46 -8.66
N SER A 171 19.36 -6.51 -8.05
CA SER A 171 19.74 -6.59 -6.64
C SER A 171 18.53 -6.57 -5.70
N MET A 172 17.53 -5.72 -5.98
CA MET A 172 16.29 -5.68 -5.21
C MET A 172 15.46 -6.95 -5.42
N VAL A 173 15.36 -7.44 -6.65
CA VAL A 173 14.71 -8.73 -6.97
C VAL A 173 15.38 -9.87 -6.18
N ASN A 174 16.71 -9.94 -6.17
CA ASN A 174 17.44 -10.94 -5.39
C ASN A 174 17.14 -10.84 -3.88
N SER A 175 17.12 -9.62 -3.33
CA SER A 175 16.80 -9.39 -1.91
C SER A 175 15.39 -9.86 -1.54
N ILE A 176 14.42 -9.64 -2.42
CA ILE A 176 13.04 -10.11 -2.22
C ILE A 176 12.99 -11.65 -2.28
N LEU A 177 13.63 -12.28 -3.28
CA LEU A 177 13.66 -13.74 -3.40
C LEU A 177 14.28 -14.38 -2.16
N ASN A 178 15.41 -13.85 -1.69
CA ASN A 178 16.07 -14.32 -0.47
C ASN A 178 15.14 -14.20 0.75
N LYS A 179 14.49 -13.05 0.93
CA LYS A 179 13.52 -12.85 2.02
C LYS A 179 12.37 -13.88 1.96
N MET A 180 11.87 -14.21 0.77
CA MET A 180 10.76 -15.15 0.60
C MET A 180 11.09 -16.59 1.01
N LEU A 181 12.36 -16.96 1.13
CA LEU A 181 12.78 -18.28 1.66
C LEU A 181 12.39 -18.46 3.13
N THR A 182 12.30 -17.37 3.88
CA THR A 182 12.02 -17.40 5.33
C THR A 182 10.58 -17.04 5.69
N VAL A 183 9.78 -16.59 4.73
CA VAL A 183 8.39 -16.19 4.95
C VAL A 183 7.45 -17.37 4.77
N LEU A 184 6.53 -17.57 5.70
CA LEU A 184 5.51 -18.63 5.65
C LEU A 184 4.28 -18.22 4.79
N PRO A 185 3.59 -19.19 4.18
CA PRO A 185 3.89 -20.63 4.20
C PRO A 185 5.17 -20.97 3.41
N ALA A 186 5.78 -22.10 3.71
CA ALA A 186 7.00 -22.53 3.00
C ALA A 186 6.75 -22.83 1.51
N SER A 187 5.54 -23.32 1.18
CA SER A 187 5.08 -23.69 -0.18
C SER A 187 3.76 -23.01 -0.53
N GLY A 188 3.41 -23.02 -1.82
CA GLY A 188 2.13 -22.47 -2.31
C GLY A 188 2.12 -20.96 -2.49
N LYS A 189 3.22 -20.25 -2.21
CA LYS A 189 3.31 -18.81 -2.46
C LYS A 189 3.26 -18.50 -3.96
N ASN A 190 2.60 -17.41 -4.31
CA ASN A 190 2.67 -16.82 -5.64
C ASN A 190 3.47 -15.51 -5.57
N ILE A 191 4.67 -15.53 -6.11
CA ILE A 191 5.66 -14.46 -6.04
C ILE A 191 5.85 -13.90 -7.45
N ARG A 192 5.43 -12.64 -7.67
CA ARG A 192 5.54 -11.98 -8.98
C ARG A 192 6.45 -10.76 -8.90
N LEU A 193 7.56 -10.81 -9.62
CA LEU A 193 8.60 -9.77 -9.69
C LEU A 193 8.93 -9.40 -11.14
N ASP A 194 8.12 -9.84 -12.08
CA ASP A 194 8.29 -9.68 -13.53
C ASP A 194 7.96 -8.26 -14.04
N GLY A 195 8.36 -7.97 -15.28
CA GLY A 195 8.01 -6.72 -15.97
C GLY A 195 8.69 -5.48 -15.41
N GLN A 196 9.87 -5.60 -14.83
CA GLN A 196 10.64 -4.45 -14.36
C GLN A 196 11.15 -3.60 -15.54
N LYS A 197 11.28 -2.29 -15.33
CA LYS A 197 11.76 -1.36 -16.36
C LYS A 197 12.85 -0.45 -15.77
N PRO A 198 14.13 -0.73 -16.11
CA PRO A 198 14.63 -1.74 -17.04
C PRO A 198 14.42 -3.18 -16.54
N VAL A 199 14.48 -4.13 -17.47
CA VAL A 199 14.42 -5.58 -17.18
C VAL A 199 15.44 -5.95 -16.10
N ALA A 200 15.01 -6.67 -15.08
CA ALA A 200 15.79 -6.95 -13.87
C ALA A 200 15.72 -8.43 -13.46
N PRO A 201 16.30 -9.34 -14.25
CA PRO A 201 16.34 -10.76 -13.92
C PRO A 201 17.13 -11.00 -12.63
N PRO A 202 16.85 -12.07 -11.88
CA PRO A 202 17.69 -12.48 -10.75
C PRO A 202 19.09 -12.86 -11.22
N THR A 203 20.09 -12.56 -10.38
CA THR A 203 21.51 -12.82 -10.68
C THR A 203 22.18 -13.53 -9.50
N GLY A 204 23.30 -14.24 -9.76
CA GLY A 204 24.08 -14.88 -8.71
C GLY A 204 23.26 -15.72 -7.74
N GLN A 205 23.31 -15.38 -6.45
CA GLN A 205 22.53 -16.08 -5.42
C GLN A 205 21.02 -16.02 -5.66
N GLY A 206 20.50 -14.93 -6.26
CA GLY A 206 19.07 -14.80 -6.55
C GLY A 206 18.53 -15.85 -7.52
N ILE A 207 19.34 -16.37 -8.44
CA ILE A 207 18.97 -17.50 -9.32
C ILE A 207 18.76 -18.76 -8.46
N ILE A 208 19.67 -19.01 -7.52
CA ILE A 208 19.62 -20.17 -6.60
C ILE A 208 18.40 -20.05 -5.68
N ASP A 209 18.15 -18.87 -5.13
CA ASP A 209 17.01 -18.59 -4.25
C ASP A 209 15.68 -18.80 -5.00
N LYS A 210 15.56 -18.33 -6.25
CA LYS A 210 14.41 -18.58 -7.13
C LYS A 210 14.17 -20.08 -7.33
N GLN A 211 15.22 -20.84 -7.68
CA GLN A 211 15.11 -22.29 -7.88
C GLN A 211 14.70 -23.01 -6.60
N THR A 212 15.25 -22.60 -5.46
CA THR A 212 14.88 -23.15 -4.15
C THR A 212 13.40 -22.90 -3.83
N LEU A 213 12.92 -21.69 -4.06
CA LEU A 213 11.50 -21.37 -3.88
C LEU A 213 10.60 -22.24 -4.78
N ILE A 214 10.95 -22.41 -6.05
CA ILE A 214 10.22 -23.27 -6.99
C ILE A 214 10.25 -24.73 -6.53
N SER A 215 11.41 -25.24 -6.13
CA SER A 215 11.57 -26.62 -5.62
C SER A 215 10.75 -26.87 -4.36
N ASN A 216 10.51 -25.82 -3.55
CA ASN A 216 9.65 -25.88 -2.38
C ASN A 216 8.14 -25.75 -2.73
N GLY A 217 7.77 -25.78 -4.02
CA GLY A 217 6.37 -25.75 -4.46
C GLY A 217 5.75 -24.35 -4.54
N ASN A 218 6.56 -23.30 -4.70
CA ASN A 218 6.06 -21.94 -4.91
C ASN A 218 6.04 -21.59 -6.40
N ASN A 219 5.09 -20.73 -6.80
CA ASN A 219 5.08 -20.13 -8.13
C ASN A 219 5.89 -18.83 -8.10
N VAL A 220 6.97 -18.75 -8.90
CA VAL A 220 7.87 -17.58 -8.93
C VAL A 220 8.04 -17.06 -10.34
N GLN A 221 7.60 -15.86 -10.60
CA GLN A 221 7.74 -15.15 -11.87
C GLN A 221 8.71 -13.97 -11.71
N THR A 222 9.70 -13.89 -12.58
CA THR A 222 10.69 -12.79 -12.69
C THR A 222 10.95 -12.50 -14.16
N ASP A 223 11.61 -11.41 -14.46
CA ASP A 223 12.16 -11.13 -15.78
C ASP A 223 13.14 -12.20 -16.26
#